data_e56d7a27448f2f7b7487a8a55d3dda5f
#
_entry.id   e56d7a27448f2f7b7487a8a55d3dda5f
#
_cell.length_a   1.000
_cell.length_b   1.000
_cell.length_c   1.000
_cell.angle_alpha   90.00
_cell.angle_beta   90.00
_cell.angle_gamma   90.00
#
_symmetry.space_group_name_H-M   'P 1'
#
loop_
_entity.id
_entity.type
_entity.pdbx_description
1 polymer ?
#
loop_
_entity_poly.entity_id
_entity_poly.type
_entity_poly.pdbx_seq_one_letter_code
_entity_poly.pdbx_strand_id
1 'polypeptide(L)'
;ENDRIVEITVSNKNEIGDHIQATLIIEIMGKHSNILLVDKSSHKILEVIKHVGFSQNSYRTLLPGSSYIAPPSTESLNPFTVKDEKLFEILQTQELTAKNLQSLFQGLGRDTANELENILVSDKLSTFRNFFRQETKPCLTETSFSPVPFANRVGEPFASLSDLLDTYYKDKAERDRVKQQASELIRRV
;
A
#
# COMPACT_ATOMS: atom_id res chain seq x y z
N GLU A 1 -8.37 2.52 4.55
CA GLU A 1 -7.98 1.14 4.30
C GLU A 1 -6.51 1.12 3.91
N ASN A 2 -5.81 0.06 4.31
CA ASN A 2 -4.40 -0.13 3.95
C ASN A 2 -4.22 -0.49 2.47
N ASP A 3 -5.24 -0.33 1.69
CA ASP A 3 -5.18 -0.51 0.27
C ASP A 3 -4.60 0.72 -0.42
N ARG A 4 -3.96 0.45 -1.47
CA ARG A 4 -3.23 1.38 -2.32
C ARG A 4 -4.21 2.17 -3.20
N ILE A 5 -5.28 2.69 -2.61
CA ILE A 5 -6.28 3.51 -3.27
C ILE A 5 -6.30 4.87 -2.61
N VAL A 6 -6.12 5.91 -3.42
CA VAL A 6 -6.26 7.31 -3.01
C VAL A 6 -7.47 7.89 -3.72
N GLU A 7 -8.38 8.48 -2.96
CA GLU A 7 -9.58 9.14 -3.48
C GLU A 7 -9.52 10.63 -3.19
N ILE A 8 -9.66 11.44 -4.24
CA ILE A 8 -9.66 12.89 -4.15
C ILE A 8 -10.98 13.40 -4.74
N THR A 9 -11.86 13.91 -3.89
CA THR A 9 -13.12 14.52 -4.36
C THR A 9 -12.88 15.96 -4.80
N VAL A 10 -13.28 16.27 -6.01
CA VAL A 10 -13.27 17.62 -6.59
C VAL A 10 -14.68 18.10 -6.84
N SER A 11 -14.91 19.39 -6.65
CA SER A 11 -16.21 20.03 -6.86
C SER A 11 -16.05 21.18 -7.85
N ASN A 12 -17.00 21.30 -8.75
CA ASN A 12 -17.07 22.41 -9.71
C ASN A 12 -18.53 22.80 -9.96
N LYS A 13 -18.74 23.87 -10.70
CA LYS A 13 -20.04 24.24 -11.25
C LYS A 13 -20.05 23.96 -12.74
N ASN A 14 -21.13 23.38 -13.24
CA ASN A 14 -21.34 23.24 -14.67
C ASN A 14 -21.73 24.60 -15.32
N GLU A 15 -21.88 24.62 -16.63
CA GLU A 15 -22.22 25.83 -17.38
C GLU A 15 -23.54 26.48 -17.00
N ILE A 16 -24.45 25.71 -16.39
CA ILE A 16 -25.77 26.16 -15.90
C ILE A 16 -25.76 26.50 -14.41
N GLY A 17 -24.60 26.41 -13.74
CA GLY A 17 -24.43 26.78 -12.34
C GLY A 17 -24.68 25.69 -11.31
N ASP A 18 -25.04 24.45 -11.73
CA ASP A 18 -25.23 23.34 -10.82
C ASP A 18 -23.91 22.83 -10.26
N HIS A 19 -23.91 22.46 -8.99
CA HIS A 19 -22.76 21.82 -8.36
C HIS A 19 -22.58 20.39 -8.85
N ILE A 20 -21.45 20.13 -9.47
CA ILE A 20 -21.02 18.78 -9.87
C ILE A 20 -19.84 18.36 -9.01
N GLN A 21 -19.81 17.09 -8.65
CA GLN A 21 -18.72 16.48 -7.91
C GLN A 21 -18.21 15.24 -8.63
N ALA A 22 -16.91 15.12 -8.73
CA ALA A 22 -16.25 13.93 -9.23
C ALA A 22 -15.18 13.48 -8.22
N THR A 23 -14.88 12.19 -8.23
CA THR A 23 -13.82 11.60 -7.43
C THR A 23 -12.73 11.10 -8.35
N LEU A 24 -11.53 11.63 -8.20
CA LEU A 24 -10.33 11.09 -8.81
C LEU A 24 -9.88 9.90 -7.95
N ILE A 25 -9.88 8.71 -8.52
CA ILE A 25 -9.49 7.47 -7.87
C ILE A 25 -8.14 7.02 -8.44
N ILE A 26 -7.15 6.87 -7.59
CA ILE A 26 -5.80 6.42 -7.95
C ILE A 26 -5.59 5.06 -7.31
N GLU A 27 -5.55 4.02 -8.12
CA GLU A 27 -5.28 2.65 -7.69
C GLU A 27 -3.80 2.31 -7.92
N ILE A 28 -3.06 2.03 -6.84
CA ILE A 28 -1.62 1.74 -6.89
C ILE A 28 -1.40 0.25 -6.66
N MET A 29 -1.51 -0.56 -7.72
CA MET A 29 -1.46 -2.03 -7.66
C MET A 29 -0.44 -2.62 -8.67
N GLY A 30 0.74 -2.04 -8.75
CA GLY A 30 1.80 -2.47 -9.67
C GLY A 30 1.33 -2.44 -11.14
N LYS A 31 1.39 -3.56 -11.84
CA LYS A 31 0.95 -3.66 -13.25
C LYS A 31 -0.54 -3.33 -13.45
N HIS A 32 -1.34 -3.47 -12.40
CA HIS A 32 -2.77 -3.18 -12.41
C HIS A 32 -3.11 -1.77 -11.91
N SER A 33 -2.11 -0.92 -11.67
CA SER A 33 -2.34 0.47 -11.31
C SER A 33 -3.14 1.21 -12.37
N ASN A 34 -4.07 2.06 -11.93
CA ASN A 34 -4.93 2.83 -12.81
C ASN A 34 -5.32 4.17 -12.16
N ILE A 35 -5.78 5.11 -12.96
CA ILE A 35 -6.35 6.36 -12.50
C ILE A 35 -7.70 6.52 -13.19
N LEU A 36 -8.72 6.82 -12.41
CA LEU A 36 -10.10 6.95 -12.86
C LEU A 36 -10.69 8.27 -12.37
N LEU A 37 -11.54 8.86 -13.17
CA LEU A 37 -12.42 9.95 -12.76
C LEU A 37 -13.84 9.40 -12.70
N VAL A 38 -14.48 9.50 -11.55
CA VAL A 38 -15.80 8.91 -11.28
C VAL A 38 -16.78 10.01 -10.88
N ASP A 39 -17.94 10.06 -11.51
CA ASP A 39 -19.02 10.94 -11.09
C ASP A 39 -19.55 10.50 -9.71
N LYS A 40 -19.56 11.44 -8.76
CA LYS A 40 -19.92 11.13 -7.38
C LYS A 40 -21.36 10.76 -7.18
N SER A 41 -22.27 11.29 -8.02
CA SER A 41 -23.70 11.08 -7.91
C SER A 41 -24.14 9.75 -8.50
N SER A 42 -23.65 9.41 -9.68
CA SER A 42 -24.04 8.20 -10.41
C SER A 42 -23.08 7.02 -10.22
N HIS A 43 -21.91 7.23 -9.59
CA HIS A 43 -20.81 6.27 -9.49
C HIS A 43 -20.32 5.72 -10.84
N LYS A 44 -20.56 6.46 -11.92
CA LYS A 44 -20.10 6.09 -13.26
C LYS A 44 -18.72 6.63 -13.53
N ILE A 45 -17.90 5.82 -14.19
CA ILE A 45 -16.58 6.22 -14.67
C ILE A 45 -16.77 7.25 -15.77
N LEU A 46 -16.26 8.45 -15.57
CA LEU A 46 -16.23 9.51 -16.58
C LEU A 46 -15.04 9.29 -17.53
N GLU A 47 -13.88 8.97 -16.96
CA GLU A 47 -12.65 8.72 -17.72
C GLU A 47 -11.73 7.77 -16.95
N VAL A 48 -10.86 7.05 -17.65
CA VAL A 48 -9.91 6.09 -17.09
C VAL A 48 -8.67 5.97 -17.98
N ILE A 49 -7.48 5.94 -17.38
CA ILE A 49 -6.22 5.88 -18.14
C ILE A 49 -6.05 4.52 -18.83
N LYS A 50 -6.29 3.42 -18.10
CA LYS A 50 -6.19 2.06 -18.65
C LYS A 50 -7.58 1.45 -18.78
N HIS A 51 -8.03 1.28 -19.99
CA HIS A 51 -9.28 0.59 -20.29
C HIS A 51 -9.16 -0.90 -19.98
N VAL A 52 -10.07 -1.43 -19.17
CA VAL A 52 -10.13 -2.86 -18.83
C VAL A 52 -11.51 -3.37 -19.16
N GLY A 53 -11.62 -4.13 -20.25
CA GLY A 53 -12.86 -4.74 -20.69
C GLY A 53 -13.13 -6.07 -19.98
N PHE A 54 -14.35 -6.59 -20.16
CA PHE A 54 -14.83 -7.84 -19.55
C PHE A 54 -13.94 -9.06 -19.92
N SER A 55 -13.37 -9.06 -21.12
CA SER A 55 -12.44 -10.13 -21.56
C SER A 55 -11.11 -10.16 -20.79
N GLN A 56 -10.72 -9.01 -20.22
CA GLN A 56 -9.47 -8.86 -19.47
C GLN A 56 -9.68 -9.07 -17.96
N ASN A 57 -10.88 -8.75 -17.47
CA ASN A 57 -11.23 -8.90 -16.06
C ASN A 57 -12.74 -9.14 -15.94
N SER A 58 -13.10 -10.35 -15.51
CA SER A 58 -14.50 -10.75 -15.32
C SER A 58 -15.14 -10.17 -14.06
N TYR A 59 -14.34 -9.72 -13.08
CA TYR A 59 -14.84 -9.16 -11.83
C TYR A 59 -15.33 -7.72 -11.99
N ARG A 60 -14.59 -6.88 -12.74
CA ARG A 60 -14.93 -5.48 -12.95
C ARG A 60 -14.50 -4.96 -14.32
N THR A 61 -15.31 -4.12 -14.89
CA THR A 61 -15.03 -3.41 -16.13
C THR A 61 -14.67 -1.96 -15.81
N LEU A 62 -13.54 -1.48 -16.34
CA LEU A 62 -13.07 -0.11 -16.15
C LEU A 62 -13.09 0.60 -17.52
N LEU A 63 -14.26 1.07 -17.90
CA LEU A 63 -14.50 1.80 -19.14
C LEU A 63 -15.36 3.03 -18.85
N PRO A 64 -15.23 4.12 -19.61
CA PRO A 64 -16.15 5.25 -19.51
C PRO A 64 -17.62 4.81 -19.62
N GLY A 65 -18.46 5.32 -18.74
CA GLY A 65 -19.88 4.96 -18.63
C GLY A 65 -20.20 3.73 -17.79
N SER A 66 -19.22 2.87 -17.48
CA SER A 66 -19.41 1.74 -16.55
C SER A 66 -19.49 2.23 -15.10
N SER A 67 -20.20 1.49 -14.24
CA SER A 67 -20.16 1.74 -12.81
C SER A 67 -18.80 1.37 -12.24
N TYR A 68 -18.22 2.24 -11.40
CA TYR A 68 -16.99 1.91 -10.69
C TYR A 68 -17.24 0.84 -9.65
N ILE A 69 -16.45 -0.21 -9.72
CA ILE A 69 -16.38 -1.29 -8.74
C ILE A 69 -14.95 -1.29 -8.18
N ALA A 70 -14.82 -1.17 -6.86
CA ALA A 70 -13.51 -1.24 -6.21
C ALA A 70 -12.84 -2.61 -6.45
N PRO A 71 -11.51 -2.68 -6.40
CA PRO A 71 -10.82 -3.96 -6.42
C PRO A 71 -11.33 -4.90 -5.33
N PRO A 72 -11.28 -6.22 -5.54
CA PRO A 72 -11.67 -7.16 -4.51
C PRO A 72 -10.79 -6.94 -3.26
N SER A 73 -11.43 -6.71 -2.12
CA SER A 73 -10.75 -6.67 -0.83
C SER A 73 -10.41 -8.09 -0.39
N THR A 74 -9.24 -8.26 0.21
CA THR A 74 -8.93 -9.49 0.94
C THR A 74 -9.71 -9.48 2.25
N GLU A 75 -10.14 -10.65 2.74
CA GLU A 75 -10.80 -10.79 4.06
C GLU A 75 -9.83 -10.55 5.24
N SER A 76 -8.65 -10.03 4.96
CA SER A 76 -7.62 -9.73 5.95
C SER A 76 -8.04 -8.59 6.87
N LEU A 77 -7.62 -8.68 8.13
CA LEU A 77 -8.01 -7.77 9.20
C LEU A 77 -7.13 -6.51 9.20
N ASN A 78 -7.74 -5.37 9.46
CA ASN A 78 -6.98 -4.14 9.68
C ASN A 78 -6.30 -4.21 11.07
N PRO A 79 -4.95 -4.17 11.16
CA PRO A 79 -4.22 -4.31 12.42
C PRO A 79 -4.50 -3.17 13.42
N PHE A 80 -4.96 -2.01 12.94
CA PHE A 80 -5.25 -0.86 13.78
C PHE A 80 -6.66 -0.91 14.40
N THR A 81 -7.62 -1.54 13.74
CA THR A 81 -9.04 -1.50 14.13
C THR A 81 -9.61 -2.85 14.55
N VAL A 82 -8.88 -3.95 14.36
CA VAL A 82 -9.32 -5.28 14.82
C VAL A 82 -9.55 -5.28 16.33
N LYS A 83 -10.66 -5.86 16.80
CA LYS A 83 -10.99 -5.93 18.23
C LYS A 83 -10.03 -6.85 18.97
N ASP A 84 -9.77 -6.54 20.25
CA ASP A 84 -8.79 -7.28 21.06
C ASP A 84 -9.17 -8.76 21.25
N GLU A 85 -10.46 -9.06 21.39
CA GLU A 85 -10.92 -10.45 21.53
C GLU A 85 -10.59 -11.27 20.28
N LYS A 86 -10.88 -10.71 19.10
CA LYS A 86 -10.59 -11.37 17.81
C LYS A 86 -9.09 -11.49 17.55
N LEU A 87 -8.35 -10.43 17.86
CA LEU A 87 -6.89 -10.41 17.73
C LEU A 87 -6.26 -11.45 18.65
N PHE A 88 -6.69 -11.51 19.91
CA PHE A 88 -6.20 -12.51 20.89
C PHE A 88 -6.45 -13.93 20.39
N GLU A 89 -7.68 -14.23 19.95
CA GLU A 89 -8.03 -15.54 19.37
C GLU A 89 -7.05 -15.95 18.25
N ILE A 90 -6.83 -15.05 17.29
CA ILE A 90 -5.94 -15.30 16.15
C ILE A 90 -4.49 -15.53 16.60
N LEU A 91 -3.98 -14.66 17.48
CA LEU A 91 -2.61 -14.77 17.97
C LEU A 91 -2.33 -16.02 18.80
N GLN A 92 -3.38 -16.67 19.34
CA GLN A 92 -3.27 -17.91 20.11
C GLN A 92 -3.51 -19.16 19.25
N THR A 93 -4.36 -19.07 18.24
CA THR A 93 -4.82 -20.25 17.49
C THR A 93 -4.10 -20.42 16.15
N GLN A 94 -3.56 -19.35 15.57
CA GLN A 94 -2.91 -19.41 14.27
C GLN A 94 -1.40 -19.54 14.39
N GLU A 95 -0.80 -20.19 13.42
CA GLU A 95 0.64 -20.17 13.25
C GLU A 95 1.10 -18.79 12.75
N LEU A 96 1.96 -18.10 13.51
CA LEU A 96 2.37 -16.72 13.28
C LEU A 96 3.61 -16.60 12.41
N THR A 97 3.67 -17.35 11.30
CA THR A 97 4.71 -17.17 10.29
C THR A 97 4.50 -15.85 9.53
N ALA A 98 5.57 -15.27 9.00
CA ALA A 98 5.48 -14.04 8.20
C ALA A 98 4.46 -14.15 7.06
N LYS A 99 4.41 -15.30 6.38
CA LYS A 99 3.45 -15.58 5.31
C LYS A 99 2.01 -15.54 5.81
N ASN A 100 1.73 -16.19 6.95
CA ASN A 100 0.40 -16.22 7.53
C ASN A 100 -0.01 -14.83 8.03
N LEU A 101 0.91 -14.11 8.68
CA LEU A 101 0.67 -12.74 9.14
C LEU A 101 0.30 -11.80 7.98
N GLN A 102 0.97 -11.92 6.82
CA GLN A 102 0.62 -11.15 5.62
C GLN A 102 -0.77 -11.48 5.05
N SER A 103 -1.24 -12.70 5.20
CA SER A 103 -2.59 -13.10 4.76
C SER A 103 -3.67 -12.71 5.76
N LEU A 104 -3.36 -12.75 7.06
CA LEU A 104 -4.30 -12.42 8.14
C LEU A 104 -4.52 -10.92 8.30
N PHE A 105 -3.49 -10.12 8.07
CA PHE A 105 -3.54 -8.68 8.33
C PHE A 105 -3.24 -7.84 7.08
N GLN A 106 -4.05 -6.79 6.89
CA GLN A 106 -3.88 -5.84 5.80
C GLN A 106 -2.59 -5.02 5.95
N GLY A 107 -1.97 -4.67 4.83
CA GLY A 107 -0.88 -3.70 4.78
C GLY A 107 0.47 -4.19 5.30
N LEU A 108 0.61 -5.47 5.67
CA LEU A 108 1.89 -6.01 6.10
C LEU A 108 2.81 -6.28 4.92
N GLY A 109 3.87 -5.48 4.79
CA GLY A 109 5.00 -5.78 3.94
C GLY A 109 5.80 -6.98 4.48
N ARG A 110 6.63 -7.58 3.62
CA ARG A 110 7.44 -8.75 3.98
C ARG A 110 8.32 -8.50 5.20
N ASP A 111 8.96 -7.34 5.27
CA ASP A 111 9.88 -7.01 6.35
C ASP A 111 9.17 -6.83 7.69
N THR A 112 8.01 -6.16 7.68
CA THR A 112 7.15 -6.00 8.86
C THR A 112 6.60 -7.35 9.34
N ALA A 113 6.23 -8.23 8.43
CA ALA A 113 5.72 -9.56 8.79
C ALA A 113 6.83 -10.43 9.41
N ASN A 114 8.05 -10.39 8.88
CA ASN A 114 9.21 -11.07 9.46
C ASN A 114 9.54 -10.53 10.86
N GLU A 115 9.46 -9.21 11.05
CA GLU A 115 9.68 -8.62 12.37
C GLU A 115 8.64 -9.09 13.38
N LEU A 116 7.36 -9.07 13.00
CA LEU A 116 6.26 -9.56 13.86
C LEU A 116 6.43 -11.04 14.20
N GLU A 117 6.81 -11.90 13.26
CA GLU A 117 7.13 -13.31 13.52
C GLU A 117 8.18 -13.46 14.62
N ASN A 118 9.23 -12.63 14.58
CA ASN A 118 10.33 -12.69 15.55
C ASN A 118 9.93 -12.19 16.94
N ILE A 119 9.09 -11.13 17.04
CA ILE A 119 8.78 -10.50 18.32
C ILE A 119 7.52 -11.05 19.00
N LEU A 120 6.62 -11.74 18.28
CA LEU A 120 5.36 -12.29 18.81
C LEU A 120 5.58 -13.63 19.57
N VAL A 121 6.55 -13.68 20.46
CA VAL A 121 6.91 -14.87 21.22
C VAL A 121 6.13 -14.95 22.53
N SER A 122 6.13 -13.89 23.33
CA SER A 122 5.43 -13.79 24.62
C SER A 122 4.55 -12.54 24.65
N ASP A 123 3.47 -12.57 25.45
CA ASP A 123 2.50 -11.46 25.53
C ASP A 123 2.12 -10.90 24.15
N LYS A 124 1.70 -11.80 23.28
CA LYS A 124 1.50 -11.52 21.85
C LYS A 124 0.55 -10.36 21.61
N LEU A 125 -0.50 -10.21 22.41
CA LEU A 125 -1.50 -9.16 22.25
C LEU A 125 -0.89 -7.78 22.50
N SER A 126 -0.22 -7.58 23.64
CA SER A 126 0.41 -6.32 23.98
C SER A 126 1.54 -6.00 23.02
N THR A 127 2.37 -6.99 22.67
CA THR A 127 3.46 -6.83 21.70
C THR A 127 2.94 -6.38 20.33
N PHE A 128 1.88 -7.00 19.82
CA PHE A 128 1.27 -6.61 18.55
C PHE A 128 0.72 -5.18 18.61
N ARG A 129 -0.03 -4.84 19.66
CA ARG A 129 -0.57 -3.49 19.83
C ARG A 129 0.51 -2.43 19.96
N ASN A 130 1.53 -2.68 20.74
CA ASN A 130 2.64 -1.76 20.93
C ASN A 130 3.40 -1.52 19.62
N PHE A 131 3.60 -2.58 18.82
CA PHE A 131 4.25 -2.45 17.53
C PHE A 131 3.50 -1.47 16.60
N PHE A 132 2.17 -1.52 16.54
CA PHE A 132 1.38 -0.64 15.67
C PHE A 132 1.08 0.74 16.27
N ARG A 133 1.28 0.93 17.59
CA ARG A 133 1.04 2.21 18.29
C ARG A 133 2.32 3.00 18.56
N GLN A 134 3.47 2.41 18.33
CA GLN A 134 4.73 3.11 18.58
C GLN A 134 4.88 4.34 17.69
N GLU A 135 5.62 5.33 18.18
CA GLU A 135 5.95 6.52 17.40
C GLU A 135 6.80 6.17 16.18
N THR A 136 6.57 6.87 15.09
CA THR A 136 7.37 6.73 13.88
C THR A 136 8.81 7.18 14.15
N LYS A 137 9.74 6.28 13.98
CA LYS A 137 11.21 6.50 14.07
C LYS A 137 11.85 5.88 12.82
N PRO A 138 11.85 6.60 11.70
CA PRO A 138 12.27 6.05 10.42
C PRO A 138 13.72 5.62 10.45
N CYS A 139 13.98 4.44 9.91
CA CYS A 139 15.33 3.87 9.85
C CYS A 139 15.63 3.38 8.43
N LEU A 140 16.83 3.72 7.93
CA LEU A 140 17.37 3.26 6.66
C LEU A 140 18.41 2.18 6.92
N THR A 141 18.23 1.01 6.32
CA THR A 141 19.26 -0.06 6.27
C THR A 141 19.90 -0.08 4.88
N GLU A 142 20.93 -0.88 4.68
CA GLU A 142 21.63 -0.98 3.38
C GLU A 142 20.69 -1.33 2.20
N THR A 143 19.65 -2.11 2.46
CA THR A 143 18.79 -2.67 1.40
C THR A 143 17.32 -2.26 1.49
N SER A 144 16.89 -1.71 2.62
CA SER A 144 15.48 -1.40 2.87
C SER A 144 15.32 -0.23 3.84
N PHE A 145 14.09 0.22 4.01
CA PHE A 145 13.74 1.20 5.02
C PHE A 145 12.52 0.72 5.81
N SER A 146 12.35 1.26 7.01
CA SER A 146 11.19 1.01 7.85
C SER A 146 10.74 2.28 8.57
N PRO A 147 9.43 2.42 8.86
CA PRO A 147 8.90 3.55 9.62
C PRO A 147 9.25 3.47 11.11
N VAL A 148 9.68 2.31 11.58
CA VAL A 148 10.06 2.03 12.98
C VAL A 148 11.29 1.13 13.02
N PRO A 149 12.12 1.20 14.07
CA PRO A 149 13.24 0.28 14.24
C PRO A 149 12.76 -1.17 14.35
N PHE A 150 13.49 -2.09 13.70
CA PHE A 150 13.29 -3.53 13.87
C PHE A 150 14.35 -4.09 14.82
N ALA A 151 13.97 -5.06 15.64
CA ALA A 151 14.83 -5.59 16.71
C ALA A 151 16.17 -6.12 16.20
N ASN A 152 16.17 -6.74 15.03
CA ASN A 152 17.36 -7.41 14.46
C ASN A 152 18.01 -6.64 13.30
N ARG A 153 17.65 -5.36 13.09
CA ARG A 153 18.19 -4.53 12.00
C ARG A 153 18.68 -3.19 12.54
N VAL A 154 19.98 -3.01 12.53
CA VAL A 154 20.56 -1.69 12.79
C VAL A 154 20.44 -0.85 11.53
N GLY A 155 19.78 0.29 11.64
CA GLY A 155 19.60 1.24 10.55
C GLY A 155 20.01 2.65 10.97
N GLU A 156 20.31 3.49 9.99
CA GLU A 156 20.52 4.91 10.20
C GLU A 156 19.18 5.60 10.51
N PRO A 157 19.05 6.31 11.63
CA PRO A 157 17.81 6.99 11.99
C PRO A 157 17.63 8.27 11.18
N PHE A 158 16.38 8.59 10.84
CA PHE A 158 15.98 9.82 10.13
C PHE A 158 15.00 10.62 10.98
N ALA A 159 15.04 11.95 10.82
CA ALA A 159 14.13 12.86 11.52
C ALA A 159 12.68 12.72 11.05
N SER A 160 12.48 12.42 9.77
CA SER A 160 11.16 12.20 9.19
C SER A 160 11.18 11.07 8.16
N LEU A 161 9.99 10.46 7.93
CA LEU A 161 9.82 9.46 6.88
C LEU A 161 10.02 10.07 5.48
N SER A 162 9.68 11.34 5.28
CA SER A 162 9.89 12.05 4.02
C SER A 162 11.37 12.16 3.69
N ASP A 163 12.20 12.61 4.63
CA ASP A 163 13.66 12.73 4.42
C ASP A 163 14.30 11.37 4.12
N LEU A 164 13.84 10.32 4.81
CA LEU A 164 14.29 8.95 4.56
C LEU A 164 13.92 8.50 3.15
N LEU A 165 12.67 8.71 2.74
CA LEU A 165 12.20 8.30 1.41
C LEU A 165 12.93 9.06 0.29
N ASP A 166 13.14 10.37 0.45
CA ASP A 166 13.89 11.18 -0.51
C ASP A 166 15.32 10.65 -0.67
N THR A 167 16.00 10.35 0.43
CA THR A 167 17.35 9.77 0.42
C THR A 167 17.37 8.40 -0.25
N TYR A 168 16.50 7.50 0.18
CA TYR A 168 16.44 6.12 -0.35
C TYR A 168 16.17 6.08 -1.85
N TYR A 169 15.19 6.84 -2.33
CA TYR A 169 14.81 6.83 -3.74
C TYR A 169 15.78 7.59 -4.62
N LYS A 170 16.44 8.65 -4.13
CA LYS A 170 17.53 9.33 -4.83
C LYS A 170 18.67 8.37 -5.11
N ASP A 171 19.16 7.67 -4.10
CA ASP A 171 20.25 6.70 -4.22
C ASP A 171 19.87 5.51 -5.10
N LYS A 172 18.61 5.07 -5.02
CA LYS A 172 18.08 4.00 -5.87
C LYS A 172 18.04 4.43 -7.33
N ALA A 173 17.52 5.61 -7.62
CA ALA A 173 17.44 6.14 -8.99
C ALA A 173 18.84 6.29 -9.61
N GLU A 174 19.81 6.72 -8.83
CA GLU A 174 21.20 6.87 -9.30
C GLU A 174 21.84 5.50 -9.58
N ARG A 175 21.66 4.53 -8.71
CA ARG A 175 22.11 3.14 -8.92
C ARG A 175 21.45 2.49 -10.14
N ASP A 176 20.16 2.70 -10.33
CA ASP A 176 19.43 2.15 -11.48
C ASP A 176 19.90 2.78 -12.80
N ARG A 177 20.18 4.09 -12.80
CA ARG A 177 20.78 4.80 -13.95
C ARG A 177 22.14 4.24 -14.34
N VAL A 178 23.03 4.01 -13.35
CA VAL A 178 24.36 3.43 -13.57
C VAL A 178 24.24 2.00 -14.12
N LYS A 179 23.35 1.18 -13.58
CA LYS A 179 23.10 -0.17 -14.10
C LYS A 179 22.58 -0.17 -15.53
N GLN A 180 21.69 0.75 -15.86
CA GLN A 180 21.17 0.87 -17.24
C GLN A 180 22.26 1.25 -18.22
N GLN A 181 23.09 2.24 -17.88
CA GLN A 181 24.25 2.65 -18.71
C GLN A 181 25.25 1.51 -18.90
N ALA A 182 25.58 0.76 -17.84
CA ALA A 182 26.46 -0.40 -17.91
C ALA A 182 25.88 -1.51 -18.82
N SER A 183 24.59 -1.79 -18.72
CA SER A 183 23.93 -2.79 -19.57
C SER A 183 23.89 -2.40 -21.04
N GLU A 184 23.73 -1.13 -21.36
CA GLU A 184 23.80 -0.61 -22.74
C GLU A 184 25.21 -0.73 -23.33
N LEU A 185 26.25 -0.49 -22.51
CA LEU A 185 27.64 -0.67 -22.94
C LEU A 185 27.97 -2.14 -23.24
N ILE A 186 27.53 -3.07 -22.37
CA ILE A 186 27.73 -4.52 -22.56
C ILE A 186 27.00 -5.01 -23.83
N ARG A 187 25.88 -4.38 -24.19
CA ARG A 187 25.10 -4.77 -25.37
C ARG A 187 25.70 -4.31 -26.71
N ARG A 188 26.67 -3.37 -26.65
CA ARG A 188 27.35 -2.81 -27.83
C ARG A 188 28.69 -3.49 -28.14
N VAL A 189 29.13 -4.38 -27.27
CA VAL A 189 30.31 -5.26 -27.45
C VAL A 189 29.87 -6.64 -27.90
#